data_c190d69d0fe432d31dff0bf684bc56cd
#
_entry.id   c190d69d0fe432d31dff0bf684bc56cd
#
_cell.length_a   1.000
_cell.length_b   1.000
_cell.length_c   1.000
_cell.angle_alpha   90.00
_cell.angle_beta   90.00
_cell.angle_gamma   90.00
#
_symmetry.space_group_name_H-M   'P 1'
#
loop_
_entity.id
_entity.type
_entity.pdbx_description
1 polymer ?
#
loop_
_entity_poly.entity_id
_entity_poly.type
_entity_poly.pdbx_seq_one_letter_code
_entity_poly.pdbx_strand_id
1 'polypeptide(L)'
;MKSYIYNKVEKVLKGLVPLMLLALVPSLTACSDDEDSQSTTMTINKIYLETTDAEDENYDREVEFARLGQTLRIEGSGFTGLKKIYVNGYETYFNNALMTDNNVWVTLYSKTPVAKASEKVRNTITFVKDNTQTVSSASVPQLQ
;
A
#
# COMPACT_ATOMS: atom_id res chain seq x y z
N MET A 1 -23.67 70.84 18.79
CA MET A 1 -24.28 69.51 18.64
C MET A 1 -23.76 68.75 17.41
N LYS A 2 -23.48 69.34 16.27
CA LYS A 2 -22.94 68.63 15.06
C LYS A 2 -21.53 68.08 15.21
N SER A 3 -20.65 68.75 15.94
CA SER A 3 -19.25 68.32 16.13
C SER A 3 -19.11 67.01 16.93
N TYR A 4 -20.00 66.77 17.90
CA TYR A 4 -19.95 65.61 18.76
C TYR A 4 -20.34 64.30 18.01
N ILE A 5 -21.28 64.43 17.11
CA ILE A 5 -21.74 63.28 16.28
C ILE A 5 -20.66 62.89 15.28
N TYR A 6 -19.97 63.84 14.67
CA TYR A 6 -18.92 63.58 13.70
C TYR A 6 -17.73 62.81 14.28
N ASN A 7 -17.26 63.22 15.46
CA ASN A 7 -16.16 62.52 16.14
C ASN A 7 -16.52 61.15 16.61
N LYS A 8 -17.81 60.87 16.90
CA LYS A 8 -18.25 59.51 17.29
C LYS A 8 -18.33 58.55 16.10
N VAL A 9 -18.75 59.04 14.94
CA VAL A 9 -18.81 58.28 13.69
C VAL A 9 -17.40 57.94 13.19
N GLU A 10 -16.47 58.91 13.31
CA GLU A 10 -15.08 58.70 12.87
C GLU A 10 -14.35 57.64 13.73
N LYS A 11 -14.62 57.61 15.05
CA LYS A 11 -14.06 56.56 15.94
C LYS A 11 -14.63 55.19 15.67
N VAL A 12 -15.90 55.07 15.30
CA VAL A 12 -16.52 53.79 14.95
C VAL A 12 -16.00 53.31 13.59
N LEU A 13 -15.83 54.24 12.65
CA LEU A 13 -15.32 53.88 11.32
C LEU A 13 -13.85 53.43 11.34
N LYS A 14 -13.02 54.05 12.20
CA LYS A 14 -11.61 53.63 12.38
C LYS A 14 -11.47 52.30 13.12
N GLY A 15 -12.46 51.89 13.91
CA GLY A 15 -12.49 50.60 14.57
C GLY A 15 -12.99 49.45 13.68
N LEU A 16 -13.82 49.75 12.69
CA LEU A 16 -14.42 48.74 11.82
C LEU A 16 -13.48 48.32 10.65
N VAL A 17 -12.64 49.25 10.19
CA VAL A 17 -11.76 49.01 9.05
C VAL A 17 -10.70 47.92 9.33
N PRO A 18 -10.04 47.89 10.51
CA PRO A 18 -9.09 46.80 10.77
C PRO A 18 -9.75 45.45 11.01
N LEU A 19 -11.02 45.41 11.42
CA LEU A 19 -11.74 44.16 11.63
C LEU A 19 -12.18 43.50 10.30
N MET A 20 -12.46 44.32 9.30
CA MET A 20 -12.82 43.80 7.95
C MET A 20 -11.61 43.35 7.12
N LEU A 21 -10.41 43.85 7.42
CA LEU A 21 -9.20 43.45 6.74
C LEU A 21 -8.66 42.09 7.21
N LEU A 22 -9.10 41.62 8.39
CA LEU A 22 -8.70 40.31 8.92
C LEU A 22 -9.53 39.15 8.37
N ALA A 23 -10.66 39.43 7.70
CA ALA A 23 -11.56 38.43 7.15
C ALA A 23 -11.25 38.05 5.69
N LEU A 24 -10.28 38.70 5.06
CA LEU A 24 -9.82 38.45 3.70
C LEU A 24 -8.40 37.85 3.69
N VAL A 25 -8.15 36.86 4.55
CA VAL A 25 -7.06 35.94 4.29
C VAL A 25 -7.63 34.93 3.28
N PRO A 26 -7.26 35.01 1.98
CA PRO A 26 -7.48 33.87 1.15
C PRO A 26 -6.71 32.73 1.82
N SER A 27 -7.41 31.70 2.23
CA SER A 27 -6.80 30.41 2.46
C SER A 27 -6.16 30.02 1.15
N LEU A 28 -4.92 30.43 0.96
CA LEU A 28 -4.00 29.71 0.11
C LEU A 28 -3.87 28.36 0.79
N THR A 29 -4.82 27.48 0.51
CA THR A 29 -4.50 26.07 0.49
C THR A 29 -3.38 25.97 -0.54
N ALA A 30 -2.15 26.11 -0.08
CA ALA A 30 -1.05 25.53 -0.75
C ALA A 30 -1.45 24.05 -0.94
N CYS A 31 -1.85 23.69 -2.16
CA CYS A 31 -1.57 22.36 -2.61
C CYS A 31 -0.05 22.24 -2.49
N SER A 32 0.43 21.76 -1.36
CA SER A 32 1.63 20.98 -1.37
C SER A 32 1.32 19.89 -2.37
N ASP A 33 1.97 19.93 -3.52
CA ASP A 33 2.35 18.72 -4.20
C ASP A 33 3.30 17.99 -3.23
N ASP A 34 2.73 17.47 -2.15
CA ASP A 34 3.27 16.32 -1.50
C ASP A 34 3.22 15.27 -2.59
N GLU A 35 4.37 15.02 -3.20
CA GLU A 35 4.61 13.76 -3.88
C GLU A 35 4.05 12.74 -2.93
N ASP A 36 2.91 12.20 -3.34
CA ASP A 36 2.16 11.17 -2.67
C ASP A 36 3.13 9.99 -2.48
N SER A 37 3.90 10.01 -1.43
CA SER A 37 4.41 8.79 -0.86
C SER A 37 3.18 8.10 -0.28
N GLN A 38 2.34 7.59 -1.19
CA GLN A 38 1.34 6.62 -0.85
C GLN A 38 2.09 5.45 -0.21
N SER A 39 2.19 5.53 1.10
CA SER A 39 2.39 4.34 1.91
C SER A 39 1.14 3.49 1.74
N THR A 40 0.96 2.98 0.53
CA THR A 40 -0.10 2.03 0.24
C THR A 40 0.25 0.77 1.01
N THR A 41 -0.48 0.55 2.08
CA THR A 41 -0.41 -0.68 2.82
C THR A 41 -0.66 -1.82 1.84
N MET A 42 0.35 -2.66 1.62
CA MET A 42 0.21 -3.82 0.75
C MET A 42 -0.76 -4.80 1.39
N THR A 43 -1.69 -5.32 0.61
CA THR A 43 -2.64 -6.33 1.05
C THR A 43 -2.53 -7.57 0.17
N ILE A 44 -2.79 -8.73 0.76
CA ILE A 44 -3.02 -9.98 0.03
C ILE A 44 -4.49 -10.33 0.19
N ASN A 45 -5.17 -10.50 -0.94
CA ASN A 45 -6.57 -10.91 -0.97
C ASN A 45 -6.67 -12.41 -1.20
N LYS A 46 -6.00 -12.91 -2.24
CA LYS A 46 -6.08 -14.30 -2.69
C LYS A 46 -4.75 -14.77 -3.26
N ILE A 47 -4.54 -16.07 -3.22
CA ILE A 47 -3.39 -16.72 -3.82
C ILE A 47 -3.89 -17.86 -4.71
N TYR A 48 -3.43 -17.85 -5.95
CA TYR A 48 -3.81 -18.81 -6.98
C TYR A 48 -2.61 -19.64 -7.40
N LEU A 49 -2.87 -20.88 -7.77
CA LEU A 49 -1.90 -21.71 -8.48
C LEU A 49 -1.87 -21.23 -9.95
N GLU A 50 -0.70 -20.78 -10.38
CA GLU A 50 -0.49 -20.43 -11.77
C GLU A 50 -0.26 -21.70 -12.58
N THR A 51 -1.09 -21.97 -13.56
CA THR A 51 -0.91 -23.00 -14.56
C THR A 51 -0.74 -22.38 -15.94
N THR A 52 0.02 -23.03 -16.81
CA THR A 52 0.24 -22.51 -18.17
C THR A 52 -0.83 -22.97 -19.16
N ASP A 53 -1.65 -23.91 -18.76
CA ASP A 53 -2.71 -24.47 -19.58
C ASP A 53 -4.06 -23.92 -19.13
N ALA A 54 -4.66 -23.08 -19.96
CA ALA A 54 -5.97 -22.47 -19.68
C ALA A 54 -7.14 -23.48 -19.74
N GLU A 55 -6.91 -24.67 -20.30
CA GLU A 55 -7.89 -25.76 -20.34
C GLU A 55 -7.76 -26.70 -19.13
N ASP A 56 -6.72 -26.51 -18.29
CA ASP A 56 -6.58 -27.27 -17.05
C ASP A 56 -7.72 -26.91 -16.09
N GLU A 57 -8.38 -27.91 -15.54
CA GLU A 57 -9.43 -27.74 -14.54
C GLU A 57 -8.97 -26.97 -13.28
N ASN A 58 -7.66 -26.91 -13.03
CA ASN A 58 -7.03 -26.20 -11.95
C ASN A 58 -6.49 -24.81 -12.38
N TYR A 59 -6.78 -24.39 -13.60
CA TYR A 59 -6.36 -23.08 -14.07
C TYR A 59 -6.86 -21.98 -13.14
N ASP A 60 -5.95 -21.12 -12.68
CA ASP A 60 -6.22 -20.00 -11.79
C ASP A 60 -7.01 -20.37 -10.52
N ARG A 61 -6.75 -21.55 -9.97
CA ARG A 61 -7.42 -22.05 -8.78
C ARG A 61 -6.83 -21.43 -7.52
N GLU A 62 -7.71 -20.87 -6.66
CA GLU A 62 -7.32 -20.43 -5.33
C GLU A 62 -6.82 -21.62 -4.49
N VAL A 63 -5.70 -21.44 -3.78
CA VAL A 63 -5.03 -22.55 -3.08
C VAL A 63 -4.81 -22.25 -1.60
N GLU A 64 -5.04 -23.28 -0.78
CA GLU A 64 -4.75 -23.28 0.66
C GLU A 64 -3.38 -23.88 0.98
N PHE A 65 -2.78 -24.60 0.05
CA PHE A 65 -1.43 -25.17 0.17
C PHE A 65 -0.71 -25.12 -1.16
N ALA A 66 0.61 -25.09 -1.11
CA ALA A 66 1.47 -25.05 -2.29
C ALA A 66 2.69 -25.95 -2.10
N ARG A 67 3.25 -26.40 -3.23
CA ARG A 67 4.47 -27.24 -3.26
C ARG A 67 5.65 -26.44 -3.80
N LEU A 68 6.83 -26.82 -3.38
CA LEU A 68 8.04 -26.25 -3.93
C LEU A 68 8.12 -26.52 -5.44
N GLY A 69 8.58 -25.53 -6.19
CA GLY A 69 8.64 -25.54 -7.65
C GLY A 69 7.41 -24.97 -8.35
N GLN A 70 6.32 -24.74 -7.63
CA GLN A 70 5.13 -24.10 -8.20
C GLN A 70 5.29 -22.61 -8.31
N THR A 71 4.61 -22.02 -9.28
CA THR A 71 4.42 -20.57 -9.38
C THR A 71 3.02 -20.22 -8.87
N LEU A 72 2.98 -19.20 -8.04
CA LEU A 72 1.75 -18.67 -7.47
C LEU A 72 1.50 -17.29 -8.04
N ARG A 73 0.25 -16.97 -8.32
CA ARG A 73 -0.22 -15.60 -8.54
C ARG A 73 -0.85 -15.08 -7.26
N ILE A 74 -0.31 -14.00 -6.76
CA ILE A 74 -0.81 -13.34 -5.56
C ILE A 74 -1.60 -12.12 -6.00
N GLU A 75 -2.86 -12.08 -5.65
CA GLU A 75 -3.78 -10.97 -5.86
C GLU A 75 -3.90 -10.14 -4.59
N GLY A 76 -3.84 -8.81 -4.76
CA GLY A 76 -3.88 -7.90 -3.63
C GLY A 76 -3.91 -6.44 -4.06
N SER A 77 -3.19 -5.60 -3.36
CA SER A 77 -3.00 -4.19 -3.73
C SER A 77 -1.69 -3.62 -3.18
N GLY A 78 -1.23 -2.54 -3.81
CA GLY A 78 -0.06 -1.79 -3.38
C GLY A 78 1.28 -2.44 -3.77
N PHE A 79 1.32 -3.30 -4.79
CA PHE A 79 2.55 -3.99 -5.20
C PHE A 79 3.50 -3.12 -6.04
N THR A 80 3.04 -2.00 -6.58
CA THR A 80 3.90 -1.06 -7.32
C THR A 80 5.08 -0.63 -6.45
N GLY A 81 6.29 -0.74 -6.98
CA GLY A 81 7.52 -0.42 -6.24
C GLY A 81 8.04 -1.54 -5.34
N LEU A 82 7.45 -2.73 -5.38
CA LEU A 82 7.94 -3.91 -4.67
C LEU A 82 9.40 -4.21 -5.06
N LYS A 83 10.25 -4.47 -4.06
CA LYS A 83 11.68 -4.74 -4.25
C LYS A 83 12.04 -6.19 -3.98
N LYS A 84 11.45 -6.79 -2.95
CA LYS A 84 11.75 -8.15 -2.53
C LYS A 84 10.51 -8.85 -1.99
N ILE A 85 10.49 -10.16 -2.17
CA ILE A 85 9.51 -11.06 -1.57
C ILE A 85 10.27 -12.15 -0.83
N TYR A 86 9.81 -12.45 0.38
CA TYR A 86 10.29 -13.59 1.16
C TYR A 86 9.13 -14.53 1.43
N VAL A 87 9.35 -15.81 1.22
CA VAL A 87 8.41 -16.87 1.58
C VAL A 87 9.07 -17.73 2.66
N ASN A 88 8.41 -17.89 3.80
CA ASN A 88 8.99 -18.54 4.97
C ASN A 88 10.37 -17.98 5.37
N GLY A 89 10.58 -16.68 5.19
CA GLY A 89 11.83 -15.99 5.45
C GLY A 89 12.92 -16.20 4.40
N TYR A 90 12.66 -16.94 3.33
CA TYR A 90 13.60 -17.15 2.23
C TYR A 90 13.28 -16.19 1.07
N GLU A 91 14.29 -15.43 0.62
CA GLU A 91 14.12 -14.52 -0.51
C GLU A 91 13.81 -15.31 -1.78
N THR A 92 12.72 -14.97 -2.43
CA THR A 92 12.23 -15.68 -3.60
C THR A 92 12.09 -14.74 -4.80
N TYR A 93 12.24 -15.31 -5.98
CA TYR A 93 12.08 -14.57 -7.22
C TYR A 93 10.61 -14.26 -7.49
N PHE A 94 10.34 -13.08 -7.99
CA PHE A 94 9.06 -12.70 -8.58
C PHE A 94 9.26 -12.05 -9.94
N ASN A 95 8.31 -12.23 -10.84
CA ASN A 95 8.40 -11.69 -12.18
C ASN A 95 8.01 -10.21 -12.20
N ASN A 96 9.01 -9.36 -12.16
CA ASN A 96 8.83 -7.90 -12.14
C ASN A 96 8.22 -7.37 -13.46
N ALA A 97 8.41 -8.07 -14.59
CA ALA A 97 7.87 -7.63 -15.87
C ALA A 97 6.36 -7.89 -16.01
N LEU A 98 5.83 -8.87 -15.27
CA LEU A 98 4.40 -9.18 -15.24
C LEU A 98 3.68 -8.55 -14.05
N MET A 99 4.42 -8.05 -13.07
CA MET A 99 3.84 -7.45 -11.87
C MET A 99 3.00 -6.23 -12.21
N THR A 100 1.84 -6.15 -11.58
CA THR A 100 0.98 -4.96 -11.55
C THR A 100 0.78 -4.51 -10.12
N ASP A 101 0.06 -3.42 -9.89
CA ASP A 101 -0.28 -3.01 -8.52
C ASP A 101 -1.13 -4.03 -7.78
N ASN A 102 -1.85 -4.89 -8.50
CA ASN A 102 -2.81 -5.83 -7.95
C ASN A 102 -2.40 -7.30 -8.07
N ASN A 103 -1.40 -7.63 -8.86
CA ASN A 103 -0.96 -9.00 -9.08
C ASN A 103 0.56 -9.12 -9.11
N VAL A 104 1.06 -10.16 -8.47
CA VAL A 104 2.46 -10.54 -8.53
C VAL A 104 2.61 -12.06 -8.65
N TRP A 105 3.54 -12.51 -9.50
CA TRP A 105 3.84 -13.93 -9.74
C TRP A 105 5.13 -14.31 -9.02
N VAL A 106 5.04 -15.33 -8.17
CA VAL A 106 6.11 -15.79 -7.28
C VAL A 106 6.37 -17.25 -7.50
N THR A 107 7.63 -17.61 -7.75
CA THR A 107 8.04 -19.02 -7.89
C THR A 107 8.62 -19.53 -6.56
N LEU A 108 8.06 -20.63 -6.06
CA LEU A 108 8.53 -21.29 -4.85
C LEU A 108 9.76 -22.15 -5.15
N TYR A 109 10.91 -21.73 -4.68
CA TYR A 109 12.15 -22.48 -4.92
C TYR A 109 12.24 -23.74 -4.06
N SER A 110 12.97 -24.74 -4.58
CA SER A 110 13.28 -25.99 -3.86
C SER A 110 14.05 -25.77 -2.55
N LYS A 111 14.69 -24.61 -2.40
CA LYS A 111 15.43 -24.20 -1.19
C LYS A 111 14.57 -23.47 -0.16
N THR A 112 13.34 -23.10 -0.50
CA THR A 112 12.44 -22.44 0.45
C THR A 112 12.19 -23.36 1.64
N PRO A 113 12.48 -22.94 2.88
CA PRO A 113 12.28 -23.80 4.03
C PRO A 113 10.78 -24.05 4.27
N VAL A 114 10.44 -25.30 4.51
CA VAL A 114 9.06 -25.72 4.83
C VAL A 114 8.96 -26.00 6.32
N ALA A 115 9.06 -27.27 6.74
CA ALA A 115 8.99 -27.65 8.13
C ALA A 115 10.14 -27.07 9.00
N LYS A 116 11.28 -26.77 8.38
CA LYS A 116 12.46 -26.18 9.05
C LYS A 116 12.39 -24.66 9.17
N ALA A 117 11.38 -24.00 8.60
CA ALA A 117 11.20 -22.56 8.79
C ALA A 117 10.98 -22.27 10.29
N SER A 118 11.58 -21.19 10.78
CA SER A 118 11.33 -20.77 12.16
C SER A 118 9.84 -20.42 12.34
N GLU A 119 9.29 -20.65 13.51
CA GLU A 119 7.87 -20.39 13.79
C GLU A 119 7.46 -18.96 13.46
N LYS A 120 8.36 -18.01 13.65
CA LYS A 120 8.12 -16.58 13.38
C LYS A 120 7.80 -16.29 11.90
N VAL A 121 8.36 -17.05 10.98
CA VAL A 121 8.22 -16.79 9.52
C VAL A 121 7.51 -17.92 8.79
N ARG A 122 7.19 -19.02 9.46
CA ARG A 122 6.49 -20.15 8.86
C ARG A 122 5.10 -19.73 8.38
N ASN A 123 4.75 -20.12 7.15
CA ASN A 123 3.50 -19.76 6.49
C ASN A 123 3.30 -18.24 6.39
N THR A 124 4.40 -17.51 6.16
CA THR A 124 4.33 -16.08 5.90
C THR A 124 4.88 -15.73 4.53
N ILE A 125 4.29 -14.71 3.91
CA ILE A 125 4.89 -13.98 2.80
C ILE A 125 5.21 -12.58 3.31
N THR A 126 6.45 -12.15 3.10
CA THR A 126 6.90 -10.80 3.47
C THR A 126 7.22 -10.03 2.20
N PHE A 127 6.58 -8.90 2.04
CA PHE A 127 6.85 -7.94 0.97
C PHE A 127 7.74 -6.82 1.48
N VAL A 128 8.71 -6.42 0.68
CA VAL A 128 9.59 -5.29 0.98
C VAL A 128 9.47 -4.27 -0.15
N LYS A 129 9.07 -3.06 0.22
CA LYS A 129 8.93 -1.90 -0.65
C LYS A 129 9.73 -0.77 -0.02
N ASP A 130 10.78 -0.31 -0.70
CA ASP A 130 11.74 0.65 -0.17
C ASP A 130 12.27 0.21 1.21
N ASN A 131 11.99 0.97 2.26
CA ASN A 131 12.39 0.66 3.64
C ASN A 131 11.25 0.07 4.48
N THR A 132 10.12 -0.25 3.88
CA THR A 132 8.95 -0.79 4.57
C THR A 132 8.80 -2.28 4.32
N GLN A 133 8.31 -2.99 5.33
CA GLN A 133 7.99 -4.42 5.24
C GLN A 133 6.53 -4.63 5.63
N THR A 134 5.84 -5.40 4.81
CA THR A 134 4.49 -5.89 5.13
C THR A 134 4.52 -7.40 5.17
N VAL A 135 4.08 -7.97 6.28
CA VAL A 135 4.01 -9.43 6.46
C VAL A 135 2.56 -9.85 6.45
N SER A 136 2.23 -10.83 5.64
CA SER A 136 0.91 -11.47 5.65
C SER A 136 1.05 -12.95 5.96
N SER A 137 0.26 -13.42 6.90
CA SER A 137 0.12 -14.84 7.25
C SER A 137 -1.31 -15.38 7.06
N ALA A 138 -2.28 -14.48 6.92
CA ALA A 138 -3.71 -14.85 6.97
C ALA A 138 -4.23 -15.57 5.72
N SER A 139 -3.55 -15.43 4.59
CA SER A 139 -3.99 -16.01 3.31
C SER A 139 -2.87 -16.76 2.59
N VAL A 140 -1.80 -17.11 3.33
CA VAL A 140 -0.65 -17.78 2.73
C VAL A 140 -0.89 -19.29 2.72
N PRO A 141 -0.76 -19.95 1.56
CA PRO A 141 -0.85 -21.38 1.49
C PRO A 141 0.20 -22.08 2.38
N GLN A 142 -0.18 -23.16 3.02
CA GLN A 142 0.79 -23.98 3.73
C GLN A 142 1.74 -24.63 2.71
N LEU A 143 3.04 -24.54 2.94
CA LEU A 143 4.03 -25.19 2.07
C LEU A 143 4.21 -26.66 2.46
N GLN A 144 4.18 -27.51 1.46
CA GLN A 144 4.39 -28.97 1.58
C GLN A 144 5.59 -29.43 0.77
#